data_798adc29d1f6d7f0e3ab4c5b974387fb
#
_entry.id   798adc29d1f6d7f0e3ab4c5b974387fb
#
_cell.length_a   1.000
_cell.length_b   1.000
_cell.length_c   1.000
_cell.angle_alpha   90.00
_cell.angle_beta   90.00
_cell.angle_gamma   90.00
#
_symmetry.space_group_name_H-M   'P 1'
#
loop_
_entity.id
_entity.type
_entity.pdbx_description
1 polymer ?
#
loop_
_entity_poly.entity_id
_entity_poly.type
_entity_poly.pdbx_seq_one_letter_code
_entity_poly.pdbx_strand_id
1 'polypeptide(L)'
;MRINKSKNIANWGLYPSIRTNEYEPQSIEEFKEAIASTNKLIARGNGRCYGDASLQNDVVSTRRWNKFIEFDRERGYIEVEAGVLLSDILEVSVPAGYFITVTPGTKFITVGGAIASDVHGKNHHVDGCFSEHVVYFDLMIENGEVLRCSRDMNADLFWSTIGGMGLTGVILSARFLLTKIETAYIRNEAIQAKNLDEIFQLFEESESWTYTVAWLDCLQKGEALGKSIMLRGEHATLDEVPEKIKKNPLKIKKKPKLNIPFFFPNFVLNPWSIKIFNWLYFNKQVKKHVQNFVDYDQFFYPLDMVHNWNRIYGKSGFIQYQFVIPKENGLEGMREILRTIAESGNGSFLVVLKLFGENNPKAYNSFPKPGYTLALDFKVNKGLKKLIENLDLIVEAFGGRIYRTKDAMSKPSLTDYLKNTDSSKFESLQNERINR
;
A
#
# COMPACT_ATOMS: atom_id res chain seq x y z
N MET A 1 8.52 -22.80 -19.53
CA MET A 1 8.35 -22.13 -18.20
C MET A 1 9.55 -22.39 -17.29
N ARG A 2 10.06 -21.35 -16.61
CA ARG A 2 11.08 -21.50 -15.57
C ARG A 2 10.43 -21.84 -14.23
N ILE A 3 10.98 -22.85 -13.52
CA ILE A 3 10.51 -23.27 -12.19
C ILE A 3 11.69 -23.22 -11.22
N ASN A 4 11.58 -22.36 -10.19
CA ASN A 4 12.55 -22.28 -9.09
C ASN A 4 12.03 -23.13 -7.92
N LYS A 5 12.46 -24.39 -7.84
CA LYS A 5 12.02 -25.34 -6.81
C LYS A 5 12.61 -25.03 -5.44
N SER A 6 11.81 -25.22 -4.39
CA SER A 6 12.22 -25.07 -2.98
C SER A 6 12.93 -23.75 -2.67
N LYS A 7 12.53 -22.66 -3.33
CA LYS A 7 13.05 -21.33 -3.07
C LYS A 7 12.48 -20.80 -1.74
N ASN A 8 13.35 -20.25 -0.89
CA ASN A 8 12.87 -19.57 0.32
C ASN A 8 12.42 -18.14 -0.04
N ILE A 9 11.16 -17.82 0.22
CA ILE A 9 10.57 -16.51 -0.06
C ILE A 9 9.87 -15.93 1.17
N ALA A 10 9.84 -14.62 1.22
CA ALA A 10 9.01 -13.82 2.11
C ALA A 10 8.47 -12.63 1.35
N ASN A 11 7.47 -11.96 1.88
CA ASN A 11 7.01 -10.67 1.42
C ASN A 11 7.84 -9.54 2.05
N TRP A 12 7.47 -8.27 1.83
CA TRP A 12 8.28 -7.11 2.20
C TRP A 12 8.61 -7.06 3.70
N GLY A 13 7.69 -7.50 4.55
CA GLY A 13 7.88 -7.59 5.99
C GLY A 13 8.89 -8.64 6.46
N LEU A 14 9.35 -9.54 5.57
CA LEU A 14 10.25 -10.66 5.88
C LEU A 14 9.64 -11.69 6.84
N TYR A 15 8.37 -11.59 7.17
CA TYR A 15 7.62 -12.47 8.05
C TYR A 15 6.18 -12.66 7.55
N PRO A 16 5.71 -13.93 7.47
CA PRO A 16 6.47 -15.16 7.56
C PRO A 16 7.36 -15.39 6.33
N SER A 17 8.22 -16.41 6.39
CA SER A 17 8.97 -16.94 5.24
C SER A 17 8.68 -18.43 5.05
N ILE A 18 8.59 -18.86 3.81
CA ILE A 18 8.30 -20.25 3.46
C ILE A 18 9.19 -20.75 2.34
N ARG A 19 9.30 -22.08 2.22
CA ARG A 19 9.82 -22.72 1.01
C ARG A 19 8.68 -22.91 0.02
N THR A 20 8.88 -22.49 -1.22
CA THR A 20 7.89 -22.53 -2.30
C THR A 20 8.51 -22.99 -3.61
N ASN A 21 7.69 -23.52 -4.50
CA ASN A 21 8.03 -23.61 -5.91
C ASN A 21 7.52 -22.36 -6.61
N GLU A 22 8.39 -21.60 -7.25
CA GLU A 22 8.03 -20.39 -7.98
C GLU A 22 8.04 -20.67 -9.48
N TYR A 23 6.88 -20.55 -10.10
CA TYR A 23 6.65 -20.67 -11.53
C TYR A 23 6.76 -19.28 -12.15
N GLU A 24 7.58 -19.11 -13.19
CA GLU A 24 7.80 -17.84 -13.90
C GLU A 24 7.35 -17.94 -15.37
N PRO A 25 6.04 -17.92 -15.66
CA PRO A 25 5.53 -18.04 -17.02
C PRO A 25 5.81 -16.78 -17.87
N GLN A 26 5.93 -17.01 -19.19
CA GLN A 26 6.14 -15.98 -20.21
C GLN A 26 5.15 -16.11 -21.39
N SER A 27 4.25 -17.10 -21.36
CA SER A 27 3.16 -17.27 -22.32
C SER A 27 1.89 -17.70 -21.60
N ILE A 28 0.74 -17.56 -22.25
CA ILE A 28 -0.56 -17.99 -21.74
C ILE A 28 -0.56 -19.51 -21.48
N GLU A 29 0.06 -20.28 -22.34
CA GLU A 29 0.18 -21.74 -22.21
C GLU A 29 0.97 -22.13 -20.98
N GLU A 30 2.03 -21.38 -20.66
CA GLU A 30 2.84 -21.60 -19.46
C GLU A 30 2.08 -21.25 -18.16
N PHE A 31 1.20 -20.23 -18.19
CA PHE A 31 0.27 -19.96 -17.07
C PHE A 31 -0.72 -21.11 -16.88
N LYS A 32 -1.32 -21.62 -17.96
CA LYS A 32 -2.23 -22.78 -17.93
C LYS A 32 -1.53 -24.02 -17.37
N GLU A 33 -0.31 -24.28 -17.83
CA GLU A 33 0.50 -25.39 -17.32
C GLU A 33 0.79 -25.27 -15.81
N ALA A 34 1.13 -24.07 -15.33
CA ALA A 34 1.37 -23.83 -13.90
C ALA A 34 0.11 -24.12 -13.07
N ILE A 35 -1.06 -23.63 -13.52
CA ILE A 35 -2.33 -23.83 -12.83
C ILE A 35 -2.71 -25.34 -12.86
N ALA A 36 -2.56 -26.00 -14.01
CA ALA A 36 -2.92 -27.40 -14.15
C ALA A 36 -2.03 -28.34 -13.32
N SER A 37 -0.73 -28.01 -13.18
CA SER A 37 0.27 -28.84 -12.50
C SER A 37 0.27 -28.71 -10.97
N THR A 38 -0.51 -27.81 -10.39
CA THR A 38 -0.55 -27.53 -8.96
C THR A 38 -1.93 -27.81 -8.36
N ASN A 39 -1.97 -28.18 -7.09
CA ASN A 39 -3.24 -28.34 -6.36
C ASN A 39 -3.75 -27.00 -5.81
N LYS A 40 -2.84 -26.24 -5.18
CA LYS A 40 -3.10 -24.89 -4.67
C LYS A 40 -1.95 -24.00 -5.05
N LEU A 41 -2.25 -22.79 -5.51
CA LEU A 41 -1.25 -21.77 -5.84
C LEU A 41 -1.83 -20.38 -5.60
N ILE A 42 -0.92 -19.39 -5.54
CA ILE A 42 -1.31 -17.97 -5.50
C ILE A 42 -0.49 -17.15 -6.49
N ALA A 43 -1.10 -16.15 -7.11
CA ALA A 43 -0.38 -15.19 -7.93
C ALA A 43 0.52 -14.29 -7.07
N ARG A 44 1.75 -14.03 -7.55
CA ARG A 44 2.73 -13.21 -6.87
C ARG A 44 3.32 -12.16 -7.81
N GLY A 45 3.13 -10.90 -7.48
CA GLY A 45 3.81 -9.77 -8.14
C GLY A 45 5.21 -9.56 -7.52
N ASN A 46 5.53 -8.33 -7.12
CA ASN A 46 6.84 -7.98 -6.56
C ASN A 46 6.98 -8.24 -5.03
N GLY A 47 6.05 -8.98 -4.41
CA GLY A 47 6.11 -9.33 -2.99
C GLY A 47 6.12 -8.13 -2.05
N ARG A 48 5.37 -7.06 -2.38
CA ARG A 48 5.33 -5.82 -1.59
C ARG A 48 4.19 -5.77 -0.56
N CYS A 49 3.31 -6.78 -0.50
CA CYS A 49 2.49 -7.00 0.68
C CYS A 49 3.38 -7.37 1.89
N TYR A 50 2.88 -7.21 3.11
CA TYR A 50 3.75 -7.33 4.29
C TYR A 50 3.71 -8.72 4.93
N GLY A 51 2.54 -9.35 5.01
CA GLY A 51 2.37 -10.68 5.60
C GLY A 51 2.40 -11.82 4.59
N ASP A 52 1.42 -12.70 4.67
CA ASP A 52 1.34 -13.99 3.98
C ASP A 52 0.39 -14.03 2.77
N ALA A 53 -0.14 -12.88 2.34
CA ALA A 53 -1.17 -12.78 1.30
C ALA A 53 -0.75 -13.31 -0.10
N SER A 54 0.53 -13.28 -0.46
CA SER A 54 1.03 -13.82 -1.73
C SER A 54 2.08 -14.93 -1.51
N LEU A 55 1.86 -15.73 -0.47
CA LEU A 55 2.67 -16.89 -0.12
C LEU A 55 1.80 -18.16 -0.16
N GLN A 56 2.36 -19.21 -0.77
CA GLN A 56 1.82 -20.58 -0.80
C GLN A 56 2.96 -21.54 -1.16
N ASN A 57 2.75 -22.85 -1.01
CA ASN A 57 3.71 -23.88 -1.42
C ASN A 57 4.07 -23.80 -2.90
N ASP A 58 3.12 -23.35 -3.72
CA ASP A 58 3.33 -23.04 -5.13
C ASP A 58 2.87 -21.60 -5.41
N VAL A 59 3.72 -20.82 -6.07
CA VAL A 59 3.39 -19.44 -6.47
C VAL A 59 3.64 -19.25 -7.96
N VAL A 60 2.74 -18.51 -8.62
CA VAL A 60 2.93 -18.08 -10.00
C VAL A 60 3.36 -16.62 -10.03
N SER A 61 4.59 -16.39 -10.43
CA SER A 61 5.19 -15.05 -10.48
C SER A 61 4.84 -14.34 -11.78
N THR A 62 4.22 -13.17 -11.67
CA THR A 62 3.91 -12.33 -12.83
C THR A 62 5.08 -11.43 -13.25
N ARG A 63 6.24 -11.47 -12.56
CA ARG A 63 7.35 -10.54 -12.79
C ARG A 63 7.99 -10.57 -14.18
N ARG A 64 7.86 -11.69 -14.90
CA ARG A 64 8.31 -11.83 -16.29
C ARG A 64 7.20 -11.56 -17.32
N TRP A 65 6.00 -11.29 -16.85
CA TRP A 65 4.82 -10.89 -17.62
C TRP A 65 4.63 -9.38 -17.43
N ASN A 66 5.46 -8.57 -18.12
CA ASN A 66 5.65 -7.16 -17.80
C ASN A 66 5.83 -6.24 -19.02
N LYS A 67 5.12 -6.51 -20.09
CA LYS A 67 5.13 -5.66 -21.30
C LYS A 67 4.13 -4.52 -21.19
N PHE A 68 4.48 -3.40 -21.83
CA PHE A 68 3.53 -2.35 -22.16
C PHE A 68 2.78 -2.77 -23.42
N ILE A 69 1.45 -2.63 -23.41
CA ILE A 69 0.57 -3.00 -24.53
C ILE A 69 0.17 -1.75 -25.31
N GLU A 70 -0.36 -0.73 -24.61
CA GLU A 70 -0.81 0.52 -25.21
C GLU A 70 -0.64 1.69 -24.25
N PHE A 71 -0.32 2.87 -24.76
CA PHE A 71 -0.44 4.14 -24.05
C PHE A 71 -1.09 5.17 -24.96
N ASP A 72 -2.39 5.41 -24.74
CA ASP A 72 -3.17 6.41 -25.48
C ASP A 72 -3.14 7.75 -24.73
N ARG A 73 -2.38 8.70 -25.30
CA ARG A 73 -2.23 10.04 -24.73
C ARG A 73 -3.42 10.96 -25.00
N GLU A 74 -4.24 10.65 -26.01
CA GLU A 74 -5.42 11.46 -26.30
C GLU A 74 -6.54 11.16 -25.31
N ARG A 75 -6.74 9.87 -25.02
CA ARG A 75 -7.76 9.40 -24.08
C ARG A 75 -7.27 9.28 -22.65
N GLY A 76 -5.96 9.38 -22.40
CA GLY A 76 -5.37 9.34 -21.08
C GLY A 76 -5.42 7.98 -20.38
N TYR A 77 -5.29 6.88 -21.14
CA TYR A 77 -5.22 5.55 -20.54
C TYR A 77 -3.92 4.81 -20.89
N ILE A 78 -3.60 3.84 -20.07
CA ILE A 78 -2.51 2.89 -20.31
C ILE A 78 -3.01 1.46 -20.15
N GLU A 79 -2.52 0.56 -21.01
CA GLU A 79 -2.74 -0.87 -20.93
C GLU A 79 -1.40 -1.59 -20.82
N VAL A 80 -1.28 -2.45 -19.81
CA VAL A 80 -0.04 -3.16 -19.50
C VAL A 80 -0.30 -4.57 -19.01
N GLU A 81 0.69 -5.46 -19.17
CA GLU A 81 0.71 -6.75 -18.47
C GLU A 81 0.80 -6.55 -16.95
N ALA A 82 0.19 -7.46 -16.19
CA ALA A 82 -0.01 -7.33 -14.75
C ALA A 82 1.28 -7.28 -13.92
N GLY A 83 2.40 -7.73 -14.45
CA GLY A 83 3.71 -7.72 -13.81
C GLY A 83 4.50 -6.41 -13.97
N VAL A 84 4.01 -5.46 -14.76
CA VAL A 84 4.58 -4.10 -14.88
C VAL A 84 4.51 -3.40 -13.52
N LEU A 85 5.58 -2.72 -13.13
CA LEU A 85 5.61 -1.93 -11.90
C LEU A 85 5.02 -0.53 -12.12
N LEU A 86 4.42 0.05 -11.10
CA LEU A 86 4.01 1.46 -11.15
C LEU A 86 5.20 2.38 -11.40
N SER A 87 6.42 2.01 -10.96
CA SER A 87 7.65 2.75 -11.25
C SER A 87 7.94 2.82 -12.75
N ASP A 88 7.72 1.72 -13.48
CA ASP A 88 7.99 1.64 -14.92
C ASP A 88 6.96 2.49 -15.69
N ILE A 89 5.71 2.49 -15.22
CA ILE A 89 4.65 3.34 -15.77
C ILE A 89 4.99 4.82 -15.59
N LEU A 90 5.41 5.24 -14.40
CA LEU A 90 5.78 6.63 -14.13
C LEU A 90 6.97 7.11 -14.97
N GLU A 91 7.93 6.24 -15.31
CA GLU A 91 9.04 6.57 -16.21
C GLU A 91 8.58 6.91 -17.64
N VAL A 92 7.43 6.35 -18.07
CA VAL A 92 6.85 6.59 -19.39
C VAL A 92 5.79 7.69 -19.35
N SER A 93 4.91 7.69 -18.34
CA SER A 93 3.75 8.56 -18.29
C SER A 93 4.06 9.98 -17.84
N VAL A 94 4.94 10.17 -16.84
CA VAL A 94 5.26 11.51 -16.32
C VAL A 94 5.92 12.42 -17.37
N PRO A 95 6.90 11.96 -18.16
CA PRO A 95 7.45 12.78 -19.26
C PRO A 95 6.41 13.10 -20.34
N ALA A 96 5.33 12.33 -20.43
CA ALA A 96 4.23 12.56 -21.35
C ALA A 96 3.11 13.44 -20.78
N GLY A 97 3.26 13.95 -19.54
CA GLY A 97 2.26 14.81 -18.88
C GLY A 97 1.12 14.03 -18.20
N TYR A 98 1.39 12.79 -17.74
CA TYR A 98 0.40 11.96 -17.06
C TYR A 98 0.95 11.34 -15.77
N PHE A 99 0.08 11.21 -14.77
CA PHE A 99 0.40 10.59 -13.49
C PHE A 99 -0.61 9.48 -13.15
N ILE A 100 -0.20 8.50 -12.36
CA ILE A 100 -1.09 7.45 -11.84
C ILE A 100 -2.01 8.09 -10.81
N THR A 101 -3.32 8.13 -11.07
CA THR A 101 -4.30 8.84 -10.26
C THR A 101 -4.27 8.41 -8.80
N VAL A 102 -4.29 7.10 -8.54
CA VAL A 102 -4.20 6.54 -7.19
C VAL A 102 -2.93 5.71 -7.06
N THR A 103 -2.07 6.07 -6.11
CA THR A 103 -0.80 5.39 -5.87
C THR A 103 -0.54 5.19 -4.38
N PRO A 104 -0.06 4.00 -3.94
CA PRO A 104 0.31 3.76 -2.55
C PRO A 104 1.67 4.38 -2.19
N GLY A 105 2.15 4.17 -0.96
CA GLY A 105 3.42 4.71 -0.47
C GLY A 105 4.70 4.12 -1.10
N THR A 106 4.59 3.23 -2.08
CA THR A 106 5.70 2.69 -2.88
C THR A 106 5.26 2.48 -4.33
N LYS A 107 6.12 2.83 -5.27
CA LYS A 107 5.91 2.59 -6.71
C LYS A 107 6.40 1.23 -7.18
N PHE A 108 7.01 0.43 -6.31
CA PHE A 108 7.57 -0.89 -6.65
C PHE A 108 6.55 -2.03 -6.51
N ILE A 109 5.27 -1.75 -6.63
CA ILE A 109 4.20 -2.76 -6.75
C ILE A 109 3.87 -3.01 -8.21
N THR A 110 3.36 -4.20 -8.52
CA THR A 110 2.85 -4.55 -9.85
C THR A 110 1.42 -4.08 -10.04
N VAL A 111 1.00 -3.85 -11.27
CA VAL A 111 -0.39 -3.50 -11.61
C VAL A 111 -1.37 -4.57 -11.13
N GLY A 112 -1.09 -5.86 -11.38
CA GLY A 112 -1.94 -6.94 -10.85
C GLY A 112 -2.04 -6.93 -9.33
N GLY A 113 -0.94 -6.63 -8.62
CA GLY A 113 -0.95 -6.47 -7.16
C GLY A 113 -1.71 -5.23 -6.69
N ALA A 114 -1.68 -4.14 -7.46
CA ALA A 114 -2.45 -2.93 -7.16
C ALA A 114 -3.97 -3.19 -7.22
N ILE A 115 -4.43 -3.94 -8.23
CA ILE A 115 -5.84 -4.33 -8.40
C ILE A 115 -6.26 -5.36 -7.34
N ALA A 116 -5.46 -6.42 -7.15
CA ALA A 116 -5.79 -7.48 -6.21
C ALA A 116 -5.85 -7.01 -4.75
N SER A 117 -5.16 -5.93 -4.41
CA SER A 117 -5.18 -5.29 -3.08
C SER A 117 -6.10 -4.08 -3.02
N ASP A 118 -6.67 -3.67 -4.13
CA ASP A 118 -7.36 -2.40 -4.34
C ASP A 118 -6.67 -1.25 -3.60
N VAL A 119 -5.44 -0.95 -4.04
CA VAL A 119 -4.59 -0.01 -3.32
C VAL A 119 -5.19 1.39 -3.26
N HIS A 120 -4.94 2.07 -2.15
CA HIS A 120 -5.40 3.43 -1.89
C HIS A 120 -4.21 4.39 -1.73
N GLY A 121 -4.44 5.64 -2.10
CA GLY A 121 -3.47 6.73 -2.05
C GLY A 121 -3.65 7.68 -0.86
N LYS A 122 -3.04 8.87 -1.00
CA LYS A 122 -3.24 10.02 -0.12
C LYS A 122 -4.50 10.81 -0.49
N ASN A 123 -5.13 10.45 -1.60
CA ASN A 123 -6.27 11.09 -2.24
C ASN A 123 -7.55 10.25 -2.16
N HIS A 124 -7.60 9.27 -1.25
CA HIS A 124 -8.76 8.38 -1.19
C HIS A 124 -10.10 9.11 -0.96
N HIS A 125 -10.09 10.19 -0.19
CA HIS A 125 -11.29 10.99 0.09
C HIS A 125 -11.80 11.77 -1.12
N VAL A 126 -11.00 11.89 -2.19
CA VAL A 126 -11.35 12.54 -3.47
C VAL A 126 -11.50 11.52 -4.59
N ASP A 127 -10.48 10.69 -4.81
CA ASP A 127 -10.36 9.82 -5.99
C ASP A 127 -10.65 8.32 -5.69
N GLY A 128 -10.95 7.97 -4.45
CA GLY A 128 -11.21 6.57 -4.06
C GLY A 128 -9.98 5.68 -4.14
N CYS A 129 -10.21 4.41 -4.51
CA CYS A 129 -9.19 3.40 -4.71
C CYS A 129 -8.70 3.29 -6.15
N PHE A 130 -7.68 2.48 -6.38
CA PHE A 130 -7.13 2.23 -7.72
C PHE A 130 -8.17 1.69 -8.69
N SER A 131 -9.11 0.87 -8.21
CA SER A 131 -10.20 0.29 -8.98
C SER A 131 -11.14 1.30 -9.63
N GLU A 132 -11.27 2.52 -9.07
CA GLU A 132 -12.12 3.56 -9.67
C GLU A 132 -11.60 3.96 -11.06
N HIS A 133 -10.31 3.80 -11.29
CA HIS A 133 -9.65 4.17 -12.53
C HIS A 133 -9.40 2.98 -13.47
N VAL A 134 -9.68 1.74 -13.03
CA VAL A 134 -9.56 0.53 -13.87
C VAL A 134 -10.72 0.45 -14.84
N VAL A 135 -10.40 0.35 -16.13
CA VAL A 135 -11.38 0.18 -17.21
C VAL A 135 -11.76 -1.30 -17.34
N TYR A 136 -10.76 -2.17 -17.46
CA TYR A 136 -10.90 -3.62 -17.46
C TYR A 136 -9.58 -4.29 -17.10
N PHE A 137 -9.65 -5.58 -16.84
CA PHE A 137 -8.49 -6.48 -16.78
C PHE A 137 -8.85 -7.83 -17.40
N ASP A 138 -7.84 -8.53 -17.89
CA ASP A 138 -7.96 -9.92 -18.33
C ASP A 138 -7.50 -10.84 -17.20
N LEU A 139 -8.38 -11.76 -16.79
CA LEU A 139 -8.19 -12.68 -15.66
C LEU A 139 -8.16 -14.11 -16.16
N MET A 140 -7.11 -14.86 -15.78
CA MET A 140 -7.07 -16.31 -15.95
C MET A 140 -7.63 -16.98 -14.71
N ILE A 141 -8.73 -17.71 -14.86
CA ILE A 141 -9.40 -18.46 -13.80
C ILE A 141 -8.85 -19.89 -13.67
N GLU A 142 -9.33 -20.65 -12.70
CA GLU A 142 -8.76 -21.95 -12.31
C GLU A 142 -8.77 -23.04 -13.38
N ASN A 143 -9.68 -22.98 -14.36
CA ASN A 143 -9.72 -23.90 -15.52
C ASN A 143 -8.79 -23.48 -16.65
N GLY A 144 -8.03 -22.37 -16.49
CA GLY A 144 -7.12 -21.82 -17.50
C GLY A 144 -7.81 -20.97 -18.58
N GLU A 145 -9.12 -20.71 -18.47
CA GLU A 145 -9.81 -19.75 -19.34
C GLU A 145 -9.41 -18.31 -18.98
N VAL A 146 -9.31 -17.46 -20.01
CA VAL A 146 -9.02 -16.03 -19.86
C VAL A 146 -10.30 -15.25 -20.11
N LEU A 147 -10.75 -14.53 -19.08
CA LEU A 147 -11.97 -13.73 -19.14
C LEU A 147 -11.63 -12.24 -19.04
N ARG A 148 -12.18 -11.43 -19.93
CA ARG A 148 -12.15 -9.98 -19.78
C ARG A 148 -13.20 -9.56 -18.74
N CYS A 149 -12.75 -8.82 -17.73
CA CYS A 149 -13.57 -8.36 -16.62
C CYS A 149 -13.60 -6.83 -16.60
N SER A 150 -14.81 -6.27 -16.59
CA SER A 150 -15.06 -4.83 -16.49
C SER A 150 -16.33 -4.58 -15.67
N ARG A 151 -16.71 -3.31 -15.51
CA ARG A 151 -17.97 -2.96 -14.84
C ARG A 151 -19.23 -3.52 -15.53
N ASP A 152 -19.14 -3.80 -16.83
CA ASP A 152 -20.26 -4.23 -17.67
C ASP A 152 -20.10 -5.66 -18.24
N MET A 153 -18.87 -6.21 -18.16
CA MET A 153 -18.54 -7.54 -18.68
C MET A 153 -17.92 -8.38 -17.56
N ASN A 154 -18.50 -9.56 -17.26
CA ASN A 154 -18.12 -10.39 -16.12
C ASN A 154 -18.04 -9.56 -14.82
N ALA A 155 -19.06 -8.73 -14.58
CA ALA A 155 -19.05 -7.70 -13.57
C ALA A 155 -18.89 -8.28 -12.14
N ASP A 156 -19.50 -9.42 -11.85
CA ASP A 156 -19.35 -10.07 -10.54
C ASP A 156 -17.91 -10.50 -10.31
N LEU A 157 -17.27 -11.06 -11.34
CA LEU A 157 -15.86 -11.46 -11.28
C LEU A 157 -14.93 -10.24 -11.23
N PHE A 158 -15.28 -9.15 -11.89
CA PHE A 158 -14.57 -7.88 -11.80
C PHE A 158 -14.53 -7.39 -10.34
N TRP A 159 -15.70 -7.29 -9.69
CA TRP A 159 -15.79 -6.76 -8.33
C TRP A 159 -15.26 -7.72 -7.26
N SER A 160 -15.36 -9.04 -7.46
CA SER A 160 -14.76 -10.01 -6.55
C SER A 160 -13.24 -10.07 -6.64
N THR A 161 -12.66 -9.77 -7.81
CA THR A 161 -11.20 -9.73 -8.02
C THR A 161 -10.57 -8.48 -7.43
N ILE A 162 -11.26 -7.33 -7.51
CA ILE A 162 -10.82 -6.07 -6.89
C ILE A 162 -10.76 -6.24 -5.37
N GLY A 163 -9.57 -6.06 -4.79
CA GLY A 163 -9.37 -6.32 -3.36
C GLY A 163 -9.44 -7.79 -2.96
N GLY A 164 -9.70 -8.71 -3.90
CA GLY A 164 -9.87 -10.15 -3.67
C GLY A 164 -8.58 -10.92 -3.42
N MET A 165 -7.47 -10.24 -3.23
CA MET A 165 -6.16 -10.77 -2.81
C MET A 165 -5.58 -11.85 -3.73
N GLY A 166 -6.06 -11.95 -4.99
CA GLY A 166 -5.62 -12.94 -5.98
C GLY A 166 -6.31 -14.31 -5.83
N LEU A 167 -7.35 -14.41 -5.02
CA LEU A 167 -8.08 -15.66 -4.77
C LEU A 167 -9.03 -16.05 -5.91
N THR A 168 -9.34 -15.15 -6.83
CA THR A 168 -10.22 -15.38 -7.99
C THR A 168 -9.47 -15.86 -9.23
N GLY A 169 -8.15 -15.66 -9.30
CA GLY A 169 -7.37 -15.98 -10.48
C GLY A 169 -6.08 -15.16 -10.62
N VAL A 170 -5.45 -15.31 -11.78
CA VAL A 170 -4.25 -14.55 -12.15
C VAL A 170 -4.63 -13.41 -13.10
N ILE A 171 -4.47 -12.17 -12.67
CA ILE A 171 -4.61 -11.01 -13.55
C ILE A 171 -3.45 -11.04 -14.54
N LEU A 172 -3.75 -11.00 -15.84
CA LEU A 172 -2.77 -11.04 -16.91
C LEU A 172 -2.44 -9.67 -17.48
N SER A 173 -3.45 -8.84 -17.71
CA SER A 173 -3.30 -7.46 -18.20
C SER A 173 -4.35 -6.57 -17.59
N ALA A 174 -4.13 -5.26 -17.62
CA ALA A 174 -5.14 -4.28 -17.22
C ALA A 174 -5.00 -2.97 -17.99
N ARG A 175 -6.15 -2.34 -18.27
CA ARG A 175 -6.26 -0.97 -18.78
C ARG A 175 -6.83 -0.08 -17.70
N PHE A 176 -6.19 1.07 -17.46
CA PHE A 176 -6.65 2.05 -16.47
C PHE A 176 -6.33 3.49 -16.91
N LEU A 177 -7.07 4.43 -16.33
CA LEU A 177 -6.96 5.85 -16.61
C LEU A 177 -5.80 6.48 -15.83
N LEU A 178 -5.20 7.49 -16.42
CA LEU A 178 -4.16 8.33 -15.84
C LEU A 178 -4.67 9.78 -15.72
N THR A 179 -4.19 10.49 -14.72
CA THR A 179 -4.49 11.92 -14.53
C THR A 179 -3.49 12.76 -15.31
N LYS A 180 -3.98 13.73 -16.08
CA LYS A 180 -3.14 14.71 -16.78
C LYS A 180 -2.49 15.67 -15.77
N ILE A 181 -1.20 15.93 -15.93
CA ILE A 181 -0.42 16.82 -15.09
C ILE A 181 0.35 17.83 -15.95
N GLU A 182 0.51 19.04 -15.45
CA GLU A 182 1.33 20.07 -16.09
C GLU A 182 2.79 20.03 -15.63
N THR A 183 3.01 19.62 -14.39
CA THR A 183 4.35 19.50 -13.79
C THR A 183 4.52 18.21 -13.01
N ALA A 184 5.75 17.75 -12.86
CA ALA A 184 6.13 16.62 -12.00
C ALA A 184 6.31 17.03 -10.53
N TYR A 185 5.75 18.17 -10.12
CA TYR A 185 5.91 18.75 -8.80
C TYR A 185 4.60 18.89 -8.08
N ILE A 186 4.66 18.78 -6.77
CA ILE A 186 3.53 18.94 -5.84
C ILE A 186 3.73 20.26 -5.10
N ARG A 187 2.70 21.12 -5.11
CA ARG A 187 2.55 22.23 -4.18
C ARG A 187 2.22 21.64 -2.83
N ASN A 188 3.21 21.62 -1.95
CA ASN A 188 3.14 20.91 -0.67
C ASN A 188 3.08 21.89 0.50
N GLU A 189 2.21 21.59 1.45
CA GLU A 189 2.18 22.22 2.76
C GLU A 189 2.46 21.19 3.84
N ALA A 190 3.36 21.54 4.76
CA ALA A 190 3.70 20.73 5.93
C ALA A 190 3.34 21.50 7.20
N ILE A 191 2.44 20.97 8.03
CA ILE A 191 1.89 21.62 9.21
C ILE A 191 2.12 20.73 10.43
N GLN A 192 2.80 21.27 11.46
CA GLN A 192 2.97 20.56 12.73
C GLN A 192 1.68 20.64 13.56
N ALA A 193 1.24 19.48 14.07
CA ALA A 193 0.18 19.33 15.06
C ALA A 193 0.78 18.89 16.41
N LYS A 194 0.34 19.52 17.48
CA LYS A 194 0.86 19.26 18.84
C LYS A 194 0.31 17.99 19.47
N ASN A 195 -0.89 17.56 19.03
CA ASN A 195 -1.58 16.40 19.58
C ASN A 195 -2.62 15.83 18.59
N LEU A 196 -3.37 14.83 19.05
CA LEU A 196 -4.36 14.12 18.24
C LEU A 196 -5.56 15.02 17.86
N ASP A 197 -6.02 15.87 18.75
CA ASP A 197 -7.16 16.76 18.46
C ASP A 197 -6.80 17.74 17.34
N GLU A 198 -5.61 18.35 17.39
CA GLU A 198 -5.16 19.30 16.37
C GLU A 198 -4.96 18.60 15.01
N ILE A 199 -4.44 17.36 14.95
CA ILE A 199 -4.29 16.69 13.66
C ILE A 199 -5.64 16.28 13.05
N PHE A 200 -6.63 15.90 13.86
CA PHE A 200 -7.99 15.62 13.37
C PHE A 200 -8.63 16.88 12.81
N GLN A 201 -8.53 18.01 13.51
CA GLN A 201 -8.99 19.30 13.00
C GLN A 201 -8.32 19.67 11.67
N LEU A 202 -6.99 19.45 11.54
CA LEU A 202 -6.28 19.72 10.29
C LEU A 202 -6.75 18.83 9.13
N PHE A 203 -7.16 17.58 9.38
CA PHE A 203 -7.76 16.74 8.35
C PHE A 203 -9.11 17.30 7.88
N GLU A 204 -9.99 17.72 8.80
CA GLU A 204 -11.28 18.34 8.45
C GLU A 204 -11.07 19.64 7.64
N GLU A 205 -10.15 20.51 8.06
CA GLU A 205 -9.78 21.74 7.34
C GLU A 205 -9.12 21.47 5.97
N SER A 206 -8.68 20.25 5.72
CA SER A 206 -7.98 19.86 4.49
C SER A 206 -8.81 19.01 3.53
N GLU A 207 -10.12 18.86 3.76
CA GLU A 207 -11.00 18.02 2.90
C GLU A 207 -11.01 18.46 1.43
N SER A 208 -10.78 19.74 1.15
CA SER A 208 -10.70 20.27 -0.23
C SER A 208 -9.37 19.99 -0.93
N TRP A 209 -8.36 19.48 -0.22
CA TRP A 209 -7.06 19.15 -0.79
C TRP A 209 -7.07 17.73 -1.38
N THR A 210 -6.55 17.58 -2.59
CA THR A 210 -6.49 16.26 -3.25
C THR A 210 -5.67 15.25 -2.44
N TYR A 211 -4.52 15.65 -1.91
CA TYR A 211 -3.62 14.75 -1.21
C TYR A 211 -3.45 15.14 0.25
N THR A 212 -3.82 14.26 1.17
CA THR A 212 -3.65 14.45 2.61
C THR A 212 -3.04 13.23 3.28
N VAL A 213 -2.07 13.44 4.18
CA VAL A 213 -1.44 12.39 4.98
C VAL A 213 -0.74 13.00 6.17
N ALA A 214 -0.70 12.32 7.32
CA ALA A 214 0.13 12.74 8.44
C ALA A 214 1.13 11.66 8.85
N TRP A 215 2.36 12.06 9.14
CA TRP A 215 3.28 11.30 9.97
C TRP A 215 2.98 11.59 11.45
N LEU A 216 3.01 10.55 12.29
CA LEU A 216 2.64 10.65 13.70
C LEU A 216 3.70 10.00 14.59
N ASP A 217 4.00 10.62 15.76
CA ASP A 217 4.82 10.02 16.81
C ASP A 217 3.95 9.19 17.76
N CYS A 218 3.95 7.87 17.59
CA CYS A 218 3.13 6.95 18.37
C CYS A 218 3.66 6.68 19.79
N LEU A 219 4.80 7.25 20.18
CA LEU A 219 5.36 7.06 21.53
C LEU A 219 5.12 8.24 22.47
N GLN A 220 4.46 9.29 22.00
CA GLN A 220 4.04 10.42 22.84
C GLN A 220 2.92 10.01 23.79
N LYS A 221 2.87 10.65 24.96
CA LYS A 221 1.86 10.42 26.01
C LYS A 221 1.27 11.74 26.50
N GLY A 222 0.18 11.66 27.25
CA GLY A 222 -0.48 12.82 27.85
C GLY A 222 -0.95 13.82 26.78
N GLU A 223 -0.71 15.10 27.02
CA GLU A 223 -1.15 16.20 26.14
C GLU A 223 -0.50 16.17 24.75
N ALA A 224 0.66 15.50 24.58
CA ALA A 224 1.35 15.37 23.31
C ALA A 224 0.97 14.09 22.54
N LEU A 225 0.02 13.28 23.01
CA LEU A 225 -0.46 12.09 22.31
C LEU A 225 -0.93 12.45 20.91
N GLY A 226 -0.41 11.77 19.89
CA GLY A 226 -0.77 12.06 18.49
C GLY A 226 -0.01 13.23 17.87
N LYS A 227 1.07 13.72 18.52
CA LYS A 227 1.98 14.72 17.93
C LYS A 227 2.43 14.30 16.54
N SER A 228 2.28 15.20 15.53
CA SER A 228 2.36 14.80 14.12
C SER A 228 2.77 15.93 13.18
N ILE A 229 3.02 15.58 11.91
CA ILE A 229 3.21 16.52 10.81
C ILE A 229 2.22 16.14 9.72
N MET A 230 1.24 17.03 9.45
CA MET A 230 0.34 16.95 8.31
C MET A 230 1.09 17.35 7.05
N LEU A 231 0.93 16.58 6.00
CA LEU A 231 1.29 16.94 4.63
C LEU A 231 0.03 16.98 3.80
N ARG A 232 -0.20 18.10 3.11
CA ARG A 232 -1.26 18.24 2.12
C ARG A 232 -0.67 18.81 0.84
N GLY A 233 -1.23 18.44 -0.31
CA GLY A 233 -0.63 18.82 -1.58
C GLY A 233 -1.57 18.72 -2.77
N GLU A 234 -1.18 19.43 -3.84
CA GLU A 234 -1.80 19.42 -5.16
C GLU A 234 -0.74 19.26 -6.24
N HIS A 235 -1.06 18.64 -7.37
CA HIS A 235 -0.20 18.77 -8.54
C HIS A 235 -0.09 20.24 -8.93
N ALA A 236 1.14 20.76 -8.93
CA ALA A 236 1.39 22.17 -9.24
C ALA A 236 1.17 22.42 -10.73
N THR A 237 0.47 23.51 -11.04
CA THR A 237 0.34 24.01 -12.42
C THR A 237 1.61 24.73 -12.88
N LEU A 238 1.75 24.98 -14.18
CA LEU A 238 2.89 25.70 -14.73
C LEU A 238 3.03 27.13 -14.17
N ASP A 239 1.91 27.79 -13.90
CA ASP A 239 1.90 29.16 -13.41
C ASP A 239 2.33 29.27 -11.95
N GLU A 240 2.07 28.23 -11.13
CA GLU A 240 2.42 28.21 -9.72
C GLU A 240 3.94 27.99 -9.46
N VAL A 241 4.62 27.27 -10.36
CA VAL A 241 5.99 26.87 -10.11
C VAL A 241 7.02 27.92 -10.46
N PRO A 242 8.17 27.98 -9.74
CA PRO A 242 9.27 28.89 -10.06
C PRO A 242 9.83 28.67 -11.48
N GLU A 243 10.40 29.73 -12.08
CA GLU A 243 11.00 29.73 -13.43
C GLU A 243 12.02 28.59 -13.66
N LYS A 244 12.73 28.19 -12.62
CA LYS A 244 13.65 27.06 -12.68
C LYS A 244 12.98 25.74 -13.02
N ILE A 245 11.75 25.53 -12.52
CA ILE A 245 10.94 24.34 -12.77
C ILE A 245 10.26 24.45 -14.13
N LYS A 246 9.75 25.62 -14.51
CA LYS A 246 9.10 25.89 -15.81
C LYS A 246 9.94 25.47 -17.01
N LYS A 247 11.27 25.58 -16.91
CA LYS A 247 12.20 25.17 -18.00
C LYS A 247 12.10 23.69 -18.35
N ASN A 248 11.79 22.82 -17.39
CA ASN A 248 11.64 21.37 -17.59
C ASN A 248 10.59 20.83 -16.58
N PRO A 249 9.31 21.16 -16.74
CA PRO A 249 8.31 20.97 -15.69
C PRO A 249 8.02 19.50 -15.37
N LEU A 250 8.17 18.61 -16.35
CA LEU A 250 7.93 17.17 -16.21
C LEU A 250 9.18 16.37 -15.82
N LYS A 251 10.33 17.05 -15.65
CA LYS A 251 11.60 16.40 -15.30
C LYS A 251 11.90 16.54 -13.81
N ILE A 252 12.11 15.41 -13.12
CA ILE A 252 12.63 15.40 -11.76
C ILE A 252 14.13 15.09 -11.74
N LYS A 253 14.81 15.56 -10.70
CA LYS A 253 16.21 15.18 -10.48
C LYS A 253 16.27 13.77 -9.93
N LYS A 254 16.93 12.85 -10.62
CA LYS A 254 17.25 11.54 -10.05
C LYS A 254 18.16 11.74 -8.82
N LYS A 255 17.65 11.46 -7.64
CA LYS A 255 18.42 11.54 -6.38
C LYS A 255 19.21 10.24 -6.19
N PRO A 256 20.44 10.31 -5.59
CA PRO A 256 21.14 9.11 -5.19
C PRO A 256 20.26 8.30 -4.23
N LYS A 257 20.10 7.03 -4.52
CA LYS A 257 19.35 6.12 -3.63
C LYS A 257 20.30 5.58 -2.57
N LEU A 258 19.92 5.76 -1.31
CA LEU A 258 20.60 5.10 -0.21
C LEU A 258 20.29 3.60 -0.23
N ASN A 259 21.22 2.78 0.22
CA ASN A 259 20.99 1.33 0.34
C ASN A 259 21.37 0.86 1.74
N ILE A 260 20.52 0.03 2.33
CA ILE A 260 20.85 -0.70 3.56
C ILE A 260 21.47 -2.04 3.18
N PRO A 261 22.81 -2.18 3.26
CA PRO A 261 23.51 -3.32 2.65
C PRO A 261 23.36 -4.62 3.44
N PHE A 262 23.08 -4.55 4.74
CA PHE A 262 22.96 -5.71 5.65
C PHE A 262 21.80 -5.56 6.62
N PHE A 263 21.41 -6.66 7.25
CA PHE A 263 20.40 -6.64 8.31
C PHE A 263 20.96 -6.02 9.58
N PHE A 264 20.26 -5.02 10.12
CA PHE A 264 20.69 -4.39 11.36
C PHE A 264 20.59 -5.37 12.54
N PRO A 265 21.52 -5.28 13.51
CA PRO A 265 21.42 -6.02 14.74
C PRO A 265 20.12 -5.72 15.51
N ASN A 266 19.62 -6.72 16.22
CA ASN A 266 18.31 -6.61 16.88
C ASN A 266 18.20 -5.46 17.89
N PHE A 267 19.29 -5.01 18.49
CA PHE A 267 19.30 -3.94 19.47
C PHE A 267 19.19 -2.52 18.88
N VAL A 268 19.39 -2.35 17.56
CA VAL A 268 19.38 -1.02 16.94
C VAL A 268 18.01 -0.37 16.97
N LEU A 269 16.95 -1.13 16.61
CA LEU A 269 15.58 -0.66 16.78
C LEU A 269 15.05 -1.04 18.16
N ASN A 270 15.02 -0.05 19.04
CA ASN A 270 14.50 -0.12 20.40
C ASN A 270 13.71 1.16 20.72
N PRO A 271 12.95 1.22 21.83
CA PRO A 271 12.13 2.40 22.16
C PRO A 271 12.91 3.72 22.20
N TRP A 272 14.17 3.70 22.62
CA TRP A 272 15.00 4.91 22.72
C TRP A 272 15.43 5.43 21.34
N SER A 273 15.91 4.54 20.48
CA SER A 273 16.32 4.92 19.11
C SER A 273 15.13 5.45 18.30
N ILE A 274 13.94 4.87 18.49
CA ILE A 274 12.71 5.33 17.85
C ILE A 274 12.31 6.72 18.38
N LYS A 275 12.35 6.94 19.71
CA LYS A 275 12.05 8.25 20.30
C LYS A 275 13.00 9.34 19.80
N ILE A 276 14.31 9.04 19.70
CA ILE A 276 15.30 9.97 19.16
C ILE A 276 15.00 10.29 17.69
N PHE A 277 14.71 9.26 16.88
CA PHE A 277 14.34 9.47 15.49
C PHE A 277 13.09 10.33 15.35
N ASN A 278 12.03 10.01 16.10
CA ASN A 278 10.76 10.75 16.05
C ASN A 278 10.96 12.21 16.47
N TRP A 279 11.75 12.44 17.51
CA TRP A 279 12.10 13.79 17.96
C TRP A 279 12.85 14.57 16.88
N LEU A 280 13.88 13.97 16.26
CA LEU A 280 14.64 14.59 15.17
C LEU A 280 13.75 14.87 13.95
N TYR A 281 12.88 13.91 13.58
CA TYR A 281 12.01 14.05 12.43
C TYR A 281 11.00 15.18 12.61
N PHE A 282 10.39 15.29 13.80
CA PHE A 282 9.46 16.37 14.11
C PHE A 282 10.15 17.73 14.14
N ASN A 283 11.29 17.84 14.84
CA ASN A 283 11.98 19.12 15.06
C ASN A 283 12.84 19.56 13.85
N LYS A 284 13.05 18.71 12.86
CA LYS A 284 13.62 19.08 11.55
C LYS A 284 12.83 20.21 10.89
N GLN A 285 11.52 20.28 11.10
CA GLN A 285 10.68 21.39 10.68
C GLN A 285 10.68 22.46 11.77
N VAL A 286 11.38 23.58 11.52
CA VAL A 286 11.52 24.67 12.49
C VAL A 286 10.27 25.55 12.57
N LYS A 287 9.61 25.78 11.43
CA LYS A 287 8.37 26.56 11.36
C LYS A 287 7.15 25.65 11.50
N LYS A 288 6.14 26.08 12.26
CA LYS A 288 4.88 25.32 12.41
C LYS A 288 4.24 24.99 11.05
N HIS A 289 4.29 25.91 10.10
CA HIS A 289 3.76 25.78 8.75
C HIS A 289 4.84 26.09 7.71
N VAL A 290 5.04 25.18 6.76
CA VAL A 290 6.01 25.31 5.66
C VAL A 290 5.30 25.02 4.35
N GLN A 291 5.51 25.89 3.35
CA GLN A 291 5.01 25.72 1.98
C GLN A 291 6.21 25.62 1.04
N ASN A 292 6.17 24.66 0.13
CA ASN A 292 7.22 24.46 -0.88
C ASN A 292 6.73 23.63 -2.06
N PHE A 293 7.53 23.57 -3.13
CA PHE A 293 7.34 22.64 -4.23
C PHE A 293 8.32 21.48 -4.07
N VAL A 294 7.78 20.26 -4.08
CA VAL A 294 8.57 19.02 -4.01
C VAL A 294 8.26 18.15 -5.23
N ASP A 295 9.24 17.37 -5.68
CA ASP A 295 8.98 16.41 -6.75
C ASP A 295 8.06 15.27 -6.28
N TYR A 296 7.32 14.66 -7.22
CA TYR A 296 6.37 13.58 -6.90
C TYR A 296 7.03 12.39 -6.19
N ASP A 297 8.29 12.07 -6.48
CA ASP A 297 9.02 10.97 -5.84
C ASP A 297 9.18 11.21 -4.33
N GLN A 298 9.54 12.44 -3.97
CA GLN A 298 9.69 12.83 -2.57
C GLN A 298 8.34 12.87 -1.85
N PHE A 299 7.27 13.33 -2.53
CA PHE A 299 5.96 13.45 -1.92
C PHE A 299 5.26 12.10 -1.74
N PHE A 300 5.19 11.28 -2.79
CA PHE A 300 4.45 10.02 -2.75
C PHE A 300 5.27 8.84 -2.21
N TYR A 301 6.58 8.78 -2.50
CA TYR A 301 7.42 7.60 -2.29
C TYR A 301 8.70 7.88 -1.46
N PRO A 302 8.60 8.56 -0.31
CA PRO A 302 9.79 8.97 0.45
C PRO A 302 10.67 7.79 0.88
N LEU A 303 10.09 6.61 1.15
CA LEU A 303 10.83 5.41 1.53
C LEU A 303 11.50 4.69 0.36
N ASP A 304 11.00 4.87 -0.87
CA ASP A 304 11.62 4.26 -2.06
C ASP A 304 13.00 4.86 -2.39
N MET A 305 13.35 5.98 -1.74
CA MET A 305 14.70 6.57 -1.81
C MET A 305 15.75 5.76 -1.04
N VAL A 306 15.32 4.86 -0.15
CA VAL A 306 16.20 4.00 0.63
C VAL A 306 15.98 2.54 0.22
N HIS A 307 16.88 2.00 -0.60
CA HIS A 307 16.80 0.59 -0.99
C HIS A 307 16.99 -0.33 0.21
N ASN A 308 16.22 -1.42 0.24
CA ASN A 308 16.30 -2.44 1.29
C ASN A 308 16.10 -1.90 2.71
N TRP A 309 15.32 -0.82 2.88
CA TRP A 309 15.08 -0.22 4.21
C TRP A 309 14.44 -1.22 5.20
N ASN A 310 13.73 -2.24 4.71
CA ASN A 310 13.18 -3.32 5.52
C ASN A 310 14.25 -4.07 6.34
N ARG A 311 15.53 -4.04 5.93
CA ARG A 311 16.66 -4.65 6.67
C ARG A 311 16.97 -3.95 8.00
N ILE A 312 16.47 -2.72 8.21
CA ILE A 312 16.59 -2.02 9.50
C ILE A 312 15.91 -2.80 10.63
N TYR A 313 14.85 -3.56 10.33
CA TYR A 313 14.15 -4.38 11.32
C TYR A 313 14.90 -5.68 11.70
N GLY A 314 16.01 -5.97 11.05
CA GLY A 314 16.80 -7.18 11.29
C GLY A 314 16.23 -8.43 10.60
N LYS A 315 16.85 -9.59 10.87
CA LYS A 315 16.49 -10.87 10.23
C LYS A 315 15.12 -11.41 10.64
N SER A 316 14.60 -11.03 11.81
CA SER A 316 13.26 -11.45 12.26
C SER A 316 12.13 -10.77 11.47
N GLY A 317 12.44 -9.71 10.74
CA GLY A 317 11.48 -8.96 9.97
C GLY A 317 10.56 -8.08 10.82
N PHE A 318 9.48 -7.64 10.18
CA PHE A 318 8.47 -6.79 10.79
C PHE A 318 7.11 -7.06 10.14
N ILE A 319 6.06 -6.59 10.78
CA ILE A 319 4.72 -6.53 10.22
C ILE A 319 4.31 -5.07 10.07
N GLN A 320 3.41 -4.78 9.16
CA GLN A 320 2.70 -3.50 9.18
C GLN A 320 1.27 -3.75 9.65
N TYR A 321 0.90 -3.12 10.75
CA TYR A 321 -0.46 -3.13 11.25
C TYR A 321 -1.19 -1.93 10.68
N GLN A 322 -2.17 -2.17 9.81
CA GLN A 322 -2.99 -1.11 9.23
C GLN A 322 -4.47 -1.42 9.42
N PHE A 323 -5.16 -0.50 10.04
CA PHE A 323 -6.60 -0.57 10.31
C PHE A 323 -7.30 0.70 9.85
N VAL A 324 -8.62 0.65 9.76
CA VAL A 324 -9.51 1.80 9.62
C VAL A 324 -10.57 1.75 10.72
N ILE A 325 -10.86 2.91 11.31
CA ILE A 325 -11.97 3.12 12.25
C ILE A 325 -12.94 4.11 11.61
N PRO A 326 -14.27 3.85 11.63
CA PRO A 326 -15.30 4.76 11.12
C PRO A 326 -15.15 6.19 11.67
N LYS A 327 -15.54 7.20 10.86
CA LYS A 327 -15.30 8.61 11.16
C LYS A 327 -15.86 9.02 12.51
N GLU A 328 -17.07 8.56 12.85
CA GLU A 328 -17.79 8.85 14.10
C GLU A 328 -17.06 8.35 15.36
N ASN A 329 -16.30 7.25 15.24
CA ASN A 329 -15.54 6.65 16.34
C ASN A 329 -14.02 6.95 16.23
N GLY A 330 -13.62 7.69 15.20
CA GLY A 330 -12.23 7.83 14.79
C GLY A 330 -11.32 8.42 15.85
N LEU A 331 -11.72 9.53 16.47
CA LEU A 331 -10.89 10.23 17.46
C LEU A 331 -10.65 9.39 18.72
N GLU A 332 -11.70 8.84 19.30
CA GLU A 332 -11.59 8.07 20.54
C GLU A 332 -10.90 6.70 20.31
N GLY A 333 -11.24 6.02 19.21
CA GLY A 333 -10.56 4.77 18.84
C GLY A 333 -9.06 4.98 18.59
N MET A 334 -8.69 6.07 17.89
CA MET A 334 -7.29 6.43 17.67
C MET A 334 -6.56 6.77 18.98
N ARG A 335 -7.25 7.46 19.89
CA ARG A 335 -6.71 7.82 21.21
C ARG A 335 -6.37 6.57 22.02
N GLU A 336 -7.26 5.58 22.05
CA GLU A 336 -7.04 4.33 22.78
C GLU A 336 -5.95 3.46 22.16
N ILE A 337 -5.93 3.32 20.83
CA ILE A 337 -4.85 2.65 20.09
C ILE A 337 -3.48 3.26 20.40
N LEU A 338 -3.36 4.59 20.33
CA LEU A 338 -2.08 5.26 20.56
C LEU A 338 -1.62 5.15 22.02
N ARG A 339 -2.53 5.20 23.00
CA ARG A 339 -2.21 4.94 24.41
C ARG A 339 -1.66 3.53 24.59
N THR A 340 -2.35 2.52 24.08
CA THR A 340 -1.93 1.11 24.16
C THR A 340 -0.55 0.90 23.56
N ILE A 341 -0.27 1.50 22.39
CA ILE A 341 1.05 1.43 21.74
C ILE A 341 2.12 2.13 22.61
N ALA A 342 1.86 3.34 23.07
CA ALA A 342 2.81 4.11 23.88
C ALA A 342 3.12 3.45 25.24
N GLU A 343 2.16 2.75 25.83
CA GLU A 343 2.31 1.99 27.08
C GLU A 343 3.08 0.69 26.87
N SER A 344 2.87 0.01 25.74
CA SER A 344 3.57 -1.23 25.40
C SER A 344 5.08 -1.02 25.17
N GLY A 345 5.50 0.20 24.85
CA GLY A 345 6.87 0.51 24.43
C GLY A 345 7.26 -0.01 23.04
N ASN A 346 6.35 -0.67 22.32
CA ASN A 346 6.59 -1.09 20.92
C ASN A 346 6.29 0.08 19.98
N GLY A 347 7.28 0.94 19.78
CA GLY A 347 7.15 2.09 18.88
C GLY A 347 7.42 1.76 17.43
N SER A 348 6.97 2.66 16.59
CA SER A 348 7.29 2.71 15.16
C SER A 348 7.87 4.08 14.81
N PHE A 349 8.85 4.11 13.92
CA PHE A 349 9.31 5.36 13.31
C PHE A 349 8.53 5.69 12.03
N LEU A 350 7.83 4.70 11.48
CA LEU A 350 6.95 4.86 10.34
C LEU A 350 5.50 4.69 10.77
N VAL A 351 4.83 5.80 11.00
CA VAL A 351 3.42 5.83 11.35
C VAL A 351 2.72 6.80 10.41
N VAL A 352 1.70 6.32 9.73
CA VAL A 352 0.99 7.07 8.68
C VAL A 352 -0.50 7.09 8.99
N LEU A 353 -1.03 8.30 9.25
CA LEU A 353 -2.45 8.57 9.43
C LEU A 353 -3.03 9.18 8.15
N LYS A 354 -4.22 8.72 7.74
CA LYS A 354 -4.98 9.26 6.61
C LYS A 354 -6.47 9.29 6.91
N LEU A 355 -7.19 10.17 6.23
CA LEU A 355 -8.65 10.16 6.17
C LEU A 355 -9.08 9.44 4.89
N PHE A 356 -10.03 8.52 5.00
CA PHE A 356 -10.73 7.90 3.88
C PHE A 356 -12.11 8.52 3.70
N GLY A 357 -12.48 8.76 2.45
CA GLY A 357 -13.83 9.14 2.05
C GLY A 357 -14.72 7.94 1.74
N GLU A 358 -15.80 8.20 1.03
CA GLU A 358 -16.75 7.17 0.62
C GLU A 358 -16.10 6.13 -0.29
N ASN A 359 -16.62 4.92 -0.23
CA ASN A 359 -16.20 3.79 -1.04
C ASN A 359 -17.27 3.44 -2.07
N ASN A 360 -16.84 2.95 -3.22
CA ASN A 360 -17.76 2.32 -4.15
C ASN A 360 -18.38 1.07 -3.51
N PRO A 361 -19.72 1.03 -3.31
CA PRO A 361 -20.37 -0.10 -2.64
C PRO A 361 -20.23 -1.43 -3.40
N LYS A 362 -19.96 -1.40 -4.71
CA LYS A 362 -19.70 -2.58 -5.52
C LYS A 362 -18.31 -3.16 -5.26
N ALA A 363 -17.34 -2.36 -4.81
CA ALA A 363 -16.00 -2.80 -4.43
C ALA A 363 -15.98 -3.38 -2.99
N TYR A 364 -16.82 -4.36 -2.73
CA TYR A 364 -17.11 -4.89 -1.39
C TYR A 364 -15.91 -5.59 -0.73
N ASN A 365 -14.91 -6.04 -1.51
CA ASN A 365 -13.65 -6.60 -1.02
C ASN A 365 -12.57 -5.53 -0.77
N SER A 366 -12.84 -4.28 -1.09
CA SER A 366 -11.93 -3.17 -0.87
C SER A 366 -11.81 -2.83 0.62
N PHE A 367 -10.58 -2.55 1.08
CA PHE A 367 -10.30 -2.30 2.50
C PHE A 367 -10.87 -0.98 3.05
N PRO A 368 -10.78 0.18 2.35
CA PRO A 368 -11.22 1.44 2.94
C PRO A 368 -12.70 1.44 3.34
N LYS A 369 -13.00 2.20 4.38
CA LYS A 369 -14.33 2.65 4.81
C LYS A 369 -14.21 4.14 5.13
N PRO A 370 -15.30 4.94 5.06
CA PRO A 370 -15.26 6.32 5.52
C PRO A 370 -14.75 6.39 6.96
N GLY A 371 -13.59 7.04 7.17
CA GLY A 371 -12.97 7.05 8.50
C GLY A 371 -11.47 7.25 8.48
N TYR A 372 -10.86 7.09 9.64
CA TYR A 372 -9.43 7.30 9.84
C TYR A 372 -8.67 5.98 9.81
N THR A 373 -7.61 5.92 8.99
CA THR A 373 -6.72 4.75 8.88
C THR A 373 -5.34 5.09 9.40
N LEU A 374 -4.79 4.18 10.22
CA LEU A 374 -3.45 4.27 10.75
C LEU A 374 -2.65 3.04 10.33
N ALA A 375 -1.45 3.26 9.80
CA ALA A 375 -0.50 2.21 9.45
C ALA A 375 0.78 2.36 10.27
N LEU A 376 1.20 1.28 10.94
CA LEU A 376 2.38 1.24 11.82
C LEU A 376 3.21 -0.01 11.52
N ASP A 377 4.52 0.16 11.54
CA ASP A 377 5.46 -0.94 11.37
C ASP A 377 5.95 -1.45 12.73
N PHE A 378 5.73 -2.70 13.04
CA PHE A 378 6.20 -3.33 14.28
C PHE A 378 7.23 -4.42 14.00
N LYS A 379 8.39 -4.34 14.63
CA LYS A 379 9.40 -5.37 14.59
C LYS A 379 8.88 -6.68 15.20
N VAL A 380 9.11 -7.80 14.55
CA VAL A 380 8.73 -9.11 15.08
C VAL A 380 9.59 -9.44 16.31
N ASN A 381 8.92 -9.59 17.48
CA ASN A 381 9.49 -9.94 18.77
C ASN A 381 8.48 -10.75 19.62
N LYS A 382 8.93 -11.27 20.78
CA LYS A 382 8.11 -12.15 21.63
C LYS A 382 6.83 -11.49 22.18
N GLY A 383 6.80 -10.18 22.33
CA GLY A 383 5.64 -9.45 22.87
C GLY A 383 4.65 -8.97 21.81
N LEU A 384 5.03 -9.05 20.52
CA LEU A 384 4.24 -8.45 19.45
C LEU A 384 2.85 -9.06 19.34
N LYS A 385 2.73 -10.39 19.42
CA LYS A 385 1.43 -11.07 19.29
C LYS A 385 0.42 -10.54 20.29
N LYS A 386 0.81 -10.40 21.56
CA LYS A 386 -0.06 -9.86 22.61
C LYS A 386 -0.47 -8.41 22.35
N LEU A 387 0.46 -7.60 21.83
CA LEU A 387 0.13 -6.22 21.42
C LEU A 387 -0.93 -6.21 20.32
N ILE A 388 -0.74 -7.01 19.26
CA ILE A 388 -1.71 -7.09 18.14
C ILE A 388 -3.07 -7.57 18.64
N GLU A 389 -3.13 -8.59 19.49
CA GLU A 389 -4.38 -9.07 20.10
C GLU A 389 -5.12 -7.96 20.86
N ASN A 390 -4.39 -7.12 21.62
CA ASN A 390 -4.98 -5.98 22.31
C ASN A 390 -5.47 -4.89 21.34
N LEU A 391 -4.68 -4.57 20.31
CA LEU A 391 -5.07 -3.60 19.29
C LEU A 391 -6.28 -4.08 18.49
N ASP A 392 -6.35 -5.37 18.15
CA ASP A 392 -7.48 -5.98 17.46
C ASP A 392 -8.77 -5.84 18.26
N LEU A 393 -8.72 -6.01 19.59
CA LEU A 393 -9.89 -5.80 20.46
C LEU A 393 -10.40 -4.36 20.40
N ILE A 394 -9.48 -3.39 20.38
CA ILE A 394 -9.85 -1.98 20.28
C ILE A 394 -10.43 -1.68 18.89
N VAL A 395 -9.77 -2.10 17.82
CA VAL A 395 -10.27 -1.90 16.44
C VAL A 395 -11.67 -2.50 16.27
N GLU A 396 -11.91 -3.70 16.80
CA GLU A 396 -13.20 -4.38 16.77
C GLU A 396 -14.26 -3.60 17.56
N ALA A 397 -13.94 -3.15 18.78
CA ALA A 397 -14.86 -2.38 19.63
C ALA A 397 -15.30 -1.06 18.99
N PHE A 398 -14.44 -0.42 18.19
CA PHE A 398 -14.75 0.81 17.47
C PHE A 398 -15.28 0.58 16.03
N GLY A 399 -15.67 -0.66 15.67
CA GLY A 399 -16.26 -0.98 14.37
C GLY A 399 -15.29 -0.94 13.19
N GLY A 400 -14.01 -1.07 13.48
CA GLY A 400 -12.95 -1.02 12.49
C GLY A 400 -12.75 -2.35 11.74
N ARG A 401 -11.76 -2.37 10.85
CA ARG A 401 -11.24 -3.58 10.19
C ARG A 401 -9.78 -3.43 9.82
N ILE A 402 -9.13 -4.55 9.52
CA ILE A 402 -7.70 -4.65 9.20
C ILE A 402 -7.49 -4.79 7.69
N TYR A 403 -6.46 -4.13 7.15
CA TYR A 403 -6.09 -4.24 5.76
C TYR A 403 -5.34 -5.54 5.46
N ARG A 404 -5.98 -6.48 4.74
CA ARG A 404 -5.41 -7.81 4.44
C ARG A 404 -4.03 -7.76 3.77
N THR A 405 -3.78 -6.82 2.87
CA THR A 405 -2.47 -6.65 2.21
C THR A 405 -1.33 -6.41 3.20
N LYS A 406 -1.62 -5.90 4.39
CA LYS A 406 -0.67 -5.57 5.44
C LYS A 406 -0.67 -6.58 6.59
N ASP A 407 -1.76 -7.30 6.73
CA ASP A 407 -1.97 -8.25 7.82
C ASP A 407 -1.01 -9.44 7.75
N ALA A 408 -0.59 -9.89 8.93
CA ALA A 408 0.23 -11.08 9.11
C ALA A 408 -0.20 -11.94 10.32
N MET A 409 -1.05 -11.43 11.22
CA MET A 409 -1.39 -12.14 12.46
C MET A 409 -2.65 -11.64 13.17
N SER A 410 -3.43 -10.75 12.56
CA SER A 410 -4.67 -10.23 13.17
C SER A 410 -5.77 -11.27 13.20
N LYS A 411 -6.78 -11.00 14.05
CA LYS A 411 -7.95 -11.87 14.23
C LYS A 411 -8.74 -12.05 12.94
N PRO A 412 -9.31 -13.25 12.71
CA PRO A 412 -10.21 -13.49 11.57
C PRO A 412 -11.38 -12.50 11.51
N SER A 413 -12.06 -12.19 12.63
CA SER A 413 -13.20 -11.26 12.66
C SER A 413 -12.93 -9.88 12.03
N LEU A 414 -11.70 -9.43 12.03
CA LEU A 414 -11.28 -8.15 11.44
C LEU A 414 -10.76 -8.25 10.00
N THR A 415 -10.47 -9.45 9.54
CA THR A 415 -9.81 -9.74 8.26
C THR A 415 -10.67 -10.58 7.31
N ASP A 416 -11.68 -11.29 7.83
CA ASP A 416 -12.59 -12.12 7.05
C ASP A 416 -13.76 -11.29 6.51
N TYR A 417 -13.49 -10.47 5.51
CA TYR A 417 -14.51 -9.64 4.84
C TYR A 417 -14.57 -9.88 3.32
N LEU A 418 -13.76 -10.80 2.78
CA LEU A 418 -13.80 -11.12 1.35
C LEU A 418 -15.06 -11.94 1.03
N LYS A 419 -15.62 -11.65 -0.14
CA LYS A 419 -16.81 -12.31 -0.68
C LYS A 419 -16.57 -12.74 -2.12
N ASN A 420 -17.19 -13.86 -2.51
CA ASN A 420 -17.15 -14.38 -3.88
C ASN A 420 -15.70 -14.58 -4.39
N THR A 421 -14.81 -15.03 -3.51
CA THR A 421 -13.41 -15.30 -3.83
C THR A 421 -13.08 -16.79 -3.73
N ASP A 422 -14.09 -17.65 -3.65
CA ASP A 422 -13.90 -19.09 -3.52
C ASP A 422 -13.34 -19.67 -4.82
N SER A 423 -12.24 -20.39 -4.69
CA SER A 423 -11.60 -21.14 -5.76
C SER A 423 -11.02 -22.44 -5.18
N SER A 424 -11.08 -23.50 -5.97
CA SER A 424 -10.45 -24.77 -5.59
C SER A 424 -8.92 -24.74 -5.73
N LYS A 425 -8.40 -23.78 -6.49
CA LYS A 425 -6.98 -23.67 -6.89
C LYS A 425 -6.27 -22.47 -6.26
N PHE A 426 -6.91 -21.27 -6.28
CA PHE A 426 -6.25 -20.05 -5.82
C PHE A 426 -6.43 -19.88 -4.31
N GLU A 427 -5.35 -20.12 -3.59
CA GLU A 427 -5.34 -20.11 -2.13
C GLU A 427 -4.01 -19.52 -1.62
N SER A 428 -4.07 -18.70 -0.58
CA SER A 428 -2.89 -18.13 0.09
C SER A 428 -2.78 -18.61 1.52
N LEU A 429 -1.56 -18.60 2.09
CA LEU A 429 -1.36 -18.88 3.51
C LEU A 429 -2.19 -17.94 4.40
N GLN A 430 -2.39 -16.69 3.98
CA GLN A 430 -3.25 -15.74 4.69
C GLN A 430 -4.69 -16.23 4.74
N ASN A 431 -5.24 -16.63 3.60
CA ASN A 431 -6.61 -17.10 3.55
C ASN A 431 -6.79 -18.40 4.35
N GLU A 432 -5.85 -19.35 4.25
CA GLU A 432 -5.85 -20.55 5.10
C GLU A 432 -5.77 -20.22 6.60
N ARG A 433 -4.99 -19.20 6.99
CA ARG A 433 -4.87 -18.75 8.39
C ARG A 433 -6.14 -18.11 8.91
N ILE A 434 -6.83 -17.33 8.08
CA ILE A 434 -8.07 -16.62 8.45
C ILE A 434 -9.24 -17.60 8.57
N ASN A 435 -9.30 -18.64 7.71
CA ASN A 435 -10.38 -19.61 7.66
C ASN A 435 -10.21 -20.81 8.63
N ARG A 436 -9.14 -20.82 9.42
CA ARG A 436 -8.91 -21.80 10.51
C ARG A 436 -9.57 -21.36 11.82
#